data_cef966316ed92d471773dcaaed66f154
#
_entry.id   cef966316ed92d471773dcaaed66f154
#
_cell.length_a   1.000
_cell.length_b   1.000
_cell.length_c   1.000
_cell.angle_alpha   90.00
_cell.angle_beta   90.00
_cell.angle_gamma   90.00
#
_symmetry.space_group_name_H-M   'P 1'
#
loop_
_entity.id
_entity.type
_entity.pdbx_description
1 polymer ?
#
loop_
_entity_poly.entity_id
_entity_poly.type
_entity_poly.pdbx_seq_one_letter_code
_entity_poly.pdbx_strand_id
1 'polypeptide(L)'
;MSILPADILAGSIDPGCVMSLKTQILVALLAVLSLTGSKCSFVAKSGGGSSDRNEDNESGLIVIIGDGQFVDGPVAGLRYVSGSVAGVTGAAGEFQYELDSSVRFFIGDIPLGEPARGKAIMTPLDLVPDGTVDTPAVINIARLLQSLDAVPGDDAITLPEQLRTVAVLANEALTASIEFLDFADETTFVNAASQLVAVLTAGYPFTAVLVDADSARLHLIESLARYDNLR
;
A
#
# COMPACT_ATOMS: atom_id res chain seq x y z
N MET A 1 50.76 44.65 -40.05
CA MET A 1 50.55 44.49 -41.47
C MET A 1 49.92 43.13 -41.74
N SER A 2 48.75 43.15 -42.41
CA SER A 2 47.97 42.05 -42.95
C SER A 2 47.20 41.14 -41.99
N ILE A 3 46.05 41.49 -41.85
CA ILE A 3 44.71 40.95 -41.65
C ILE A 3 44.43 39.84 -42.67
N LEU A 4 43.90 38.71 -42.26
CA LEU A 4 43.08 37.83 -43.07
C LEU A 4 41.96 37.17 -42.21
N PRO A 5 40.75 36.96 -42.75
CA PRO A 5 39.54 36.85 -42.01
C PRO A 5 39.11 35.41 -41.67
N ALA A 6 38.38 35.30 -40.59
CA ALA A 6 37.60 34.13 -40.24
C ALA A 6 36.28 34.18 -40.97
N ASP A 7 35.98 33.16 -41.76
CA ASP A 7 34.62 32.81 -42.17
C ASP A 7 34.52 31.31 -42.41
N ILE A 8 33.30 30.81 -42.16
CA ILE A 8 32.76 29.46 -42.45
C ILE A 8 32.79 28.53 -41.25
N LEU A 9 31.69 28.42 -40.50
CA LEU A 9 30.48 27.61 -40.75
C LEU A 9 29.43 27.89 -39.66
N ALA A 10 28.48 28.70 -40.01
CA ALA A 10 27.22 28.78 -39.27
C ALA A 10 26.34 27.62 -39.72
N GLY A 11 26.33 26.56 -38.93
CA GLY A 11 25.30 25.51 -38.98
C GLY A 11 24.09 25.98 -38.21
N SER A 12 23.02 26.33 -38.95
CA SER A 12 21.72 26.66 -38.39
C SER A 12 21.19 25.49 -37.56
N ILE A 13 21.11 25.67 -36.25
CA ILE A 13 20.38 24.78 -35.38
C ILE A 13 18.97 25.35 -35.25
N ASP A 14 17.97 24.65 -35.81
CA ASP A 14 16.55 24.95 -35.63
C ASP A 14 16.17 24.94 -34.13
N PRO A 15 15.55 26.02 -33.61
CA PRO A 15 15.10 26.06 -32.21
C PRO A 15 13.68 25.48 -32.10
N GLY A 16 13.52 24.17 -32.29
CA GLY A 16 12.17 23.58 -32.31
C GLY A 16 12.07 22.12 -31.94
N CYS A 17 12.89 21.61 -31.01
CA CYS A 17 12.57 20.33 -30.37
C CYS A 17 13.42 20.09 -29.15
N VAL A 18 13.20 20.87 -28.09
CA VAL A 18 13.65 20.50 -26.75
C VAL A 18 12.51 19.69 -26.13
N MET A 19 12.49 18.39 -26.41
CA MET A 19 11.64 17.48 -25.64
C MET A 19 12.12 17.46 -24.22
N SER A 20 11.24 17.87 -23.31
CA SER A 20 11.47 17.82 -21.88
C SER A 20 11.92 16.42 -21.44
N LEU A 21 12.91 16.35 -20.58
CA LEU A 21 13.45 15.10 -19.98
C LEU A 21 12.33 14.22 -19.40
N LYS A 22 11.24 14.82 -18.92
CA LYS A 22 10.04 14.14 -18.41
C LYS A 22 9.30 13.33 -19.51
N THR A 23 9.32 13.77 -20.77
CA THR A 23 8.67 13.07 -21.88
C THR A 23 9.48 11.85 -22.36
N GLN A 24 10.79 11.88 -22.23
CA GLN A 24 11.64 10.74 -22.60
C GLN A 24 11.51 9.57 -21.61
N ILE A 25 11.30 9.86 -20.32
CA ILE A 25 11.08 8.81 -19.31
C ILE A 25 9.73 8.12 -19.52
N LEU A 26 8.69 8.87 -19.91
CA LEU A 26 7.35 8.30 -20.14
C LEU A 26 7.33 7.39 -21.38
N VAL A 27 8.07 7.72 -22.45
CA VAL A 27 8.15 6.87 -23.65
C VAL A 27 8.95 5.58 -23.38
N ALA A 28 9.97 5.63 -22.53
CA ALA A 28 10.74 4.45 -22.12
C ALA A 28 9.92 3.50 -21.23
N LEU A 29 9.02 4.01 -20.38
CA LEU A 29 8.15 3.18 -19.52
C LEU A 29 7.03 2.48 -20.30
N LEU A 30 6.51 3.08 -21.36
CA LEU A 30 5.47 2.50 -22.22
C LEU A 30 5.98 1.36 -23.12
N ALA A 31 7.28 1.30 -23.41
CA ALA A 31 7.88 0.25 -24.23
C ALA A 31 8.12 -1.08 -23.48
N VAL A 32 8.08 -1.07 -22.14
CA VAL A 32 8.29 -2.28 -21.32
C VAL A 32 6.98 -3.02 -21.02
N LEU A 33 5.81 -2.42 -21.26
CA LEU A 33 4.50 -3.02 -20.93
C LEU A 33 3.88 -3.89 -22.04
N SER A 34 4.59 -4.15 -23.16
CA SER A 34 4.02 -4.89 -24.30
C SER A 34 4.56 -6.31 -24.50
N LEU A 35 5.28 -6.89 -23.55
CA LEU A 35 5.82 -8.25 -23.67
C LEU A 35 5.65 -9.04 -22.37
N THR A 36 4.43 -9.47 -22.02
CA THR A 36 4.18 -10.75 -21.36
C THR A 36 2.69 -11.07 -21.38
N GLY A 37 2.21 -11.49 -22.51
CA GLY A 37 0.98 -12.26 -22.61
C GLY A 37 1.29 -13.74 -22.34
N SER A 38 1.40 -14.15 -21.11
CA SER A 38 1.39 -15.56 -20.73
C SER A 38 0.04 -15.91 -20.17
N LYS A 39 -0.81 -16.48 -21.02
CA LYS A 39 -2.03 -17.18 -20.61
C LYS A 39 -1.61 -18.49 -19.96
N CYS A 40 -1.66 -18.61 -18.65
CA CYS A 40 -1.67 -19.90 -17.97
C CYS A 40 -3.06 -20.50 -18.11
N SER A 41 -3.25 -21.36 -19.12
CA SER A 41 -4.39 -22.26 -19.20
C SER A 41 -4.10 -23.47 -18.32
N PHE A 42 -4.87 -23.65 -17.25
CA PHE A 42 -4.90 -24.87 -16.47
C PHE A 42 -5.70 -25.92 -17.25
N VAL A 43 -5.06 -26.91 -17.83
CA VAL A 43 -5.70 -28.07 -18.42
C VAL A 43 -5.54 -29.24 -17.46
N ALA A 44 -6.63 -29.59 -16.77
CA ALA A 44 -6.71 -30.88 -16.08
C ALA A 44 -6.89 -31.99 -17.12
N LYS A 45 -5.87 -32.83 -17.30
CA LYS A 45 -5.97 -34.05 -18.12
C LYS A 45 -6.06 -35.29 -17.22
N SER A 46 -7.23 -35.86 -17.16
CA SER A 46 -7.47 -37.21 -16.61
C SER A 46 -7.17 -38.24 -17.70
N GLY A 47 -6.42 -39.29 -17.34
CA GLY A 47 -6.51 -40.58 -18.03
C GLY A 47 -5.21 -41.21 -18.50
N GLY A 48 -4.74 -42.23 -17.77
CA GLY A 48 -4.31 -43.55 -18.28
C GLY A 48 -2.96 -43.69 -18.93
N GLY A 49 -2.01 -44.34 -18.22
CA GLY A 49 -1.22 -45.45 -18.76
C GLY A 49 0.16 -45.13 -19.30
N SER A 50 1.13 -45.70 -18.61
CA SER A 50 2.43 -46.26 -19.03
C SER A 50 3.68 -45.52 -18.59
N SER A 51 4.44 -46.29 -17.84
CA SER A 51 5.79 -46.13 -17.33
C SER A 51 6.77 -45.44 -18.28
N ASP A 52 7.31 -44.31 -17.82
CA ASP A 52 8.73 -44.01 -18.01
C ASP A 52 9.14 -43.10 -16.83
N ARG A 53 10.10 -43.61 -16.04
CA ARG A 53 10.66 -42.95 -14.88
C ARG A 53 11.60 -41.86 -15.35
N ASN A 54 11.15 -40.60 -15.32
CA ASN A 54 12.02 -39.48 -15.08
C ASN A 54 11.54 -38.85 -13.77
N GLU A 55 12.27 -39.14 -12.70
CA GLU A 55 12.11 -38.49 -11.41
C GLU A 55 12.69 -37.08 -11.51
N ASP A 56 11.97 -36.17 -12.17
CA ASP A 56 12.15 -34.75 -11.94
C ASP A 56 11.44 -34.43 -10.62
N ASN A 57 12.22 -34.52 -9.56
CA ASN A 57 11.82 -34.17 -8.21
C ASN A 57 11.59 -32.65 -8.15
N GLU A 58 10.52 -32.13 -8.77
CA GLU A 58 9.96 -30.82 -8.44
C GLU A 58 9.40 -30.93 -7.02
N SER A 59 10.24 -30.61 -6.06
CA SER A 59 9.79 -30.28 -4.71
C SER A 59 8.94 -29.02 -4.79
N GLY A 60 7.69 -29.16 -5.21
CA GLY A 60 6.70 -28.10 -5.18
C GLY A 60 6.56 -27.63 -3.74
N LEU A 61 7.02 -26.42 -3.47
CA LEU A 61 6.79 -25.76 -2.18
C LEU A 61 5.28 -25.68 -1.97
N ILE A 62 4.76 -26.40 -0.99
CA ILE A 62 3.36 -26.29 -0.58
C ILE A 62 3.26 -25.00 0.21
N VAL A 63 2.64 -23.98 -0.37
CA VAL A 63 2.29 -22.73 0.31
C VAL A 63 0.97 -22.96 1.04
N ILE A 64 0.96 -22.81 2.35
CA ILE A 64 -0.25 -22.93 3.17
C ILE A 64 -0.77 -21.52 3.47
N ILE A 65 -2.05 -21.31 3.15
CA ILE A 65 -2.71 -20.01 3.32
C ILE A 65 -3.59 -20.06 4.56
N GLY A 66 -3.50 -19.03 5.39
CA GLY A 66 -4.38 -18.76 6.52
C GLY A 66 -5.31 -17.59 6.21
N ASP A 67 -6.45 -17.57 6.87
CA ASP A 67 -7.39 -16.45 6.84
C ASP A 67 -7.22 -15.60 8.10
N GLY A 68 -7.33 -14.26 7.97
CA GLY A 68 -7.24 -13.31 9.05
C GLY A 68 -8.20 -12.14 8.89
N GLN A 69 -8.33 -11.35 9.94
CA GLN A 69 -9.05 -10.07 9.95
C GLN A 69 -8.13 -8.96 10.47
N PHE A 70 -8.18 -7.80 9.82
CA PHE A 70 -7.53 -6.58 10.32
C PHE A 70 -8.56 -5.72 11.06
N VAL A 71 -8.25 -5.38 12.31
CA VAL A 71 -9.20 -4.83 13.26
C VAL A 71 -8.67 -3.56 13.96
N ASP A 72 -9.36 -2.47 13.70
CA ASP A 72 -9.52 -1.24 14.47
C ASP A 72 -10.99 -0.78 14.25
N GLY A 73 -11.98 -1.60 14.75
CA GLY A 73 -13.16 -1.94 13.95
C GLY A 73 -12.77 -2.84 12.78
N PRO A 74 -13.67 -3.49 12.07
CA PRO A 74 -13.33 -4.14 10.80
C PRO A 74 -12.79 -3.10 9.82
N VAL A 75 -11.58 -3.30 9.27
CA VAL A 75 -11.00 -2.33 8.32
C VAL A 75 -11.07 -2.87 6.90
N ALA A 76 -12.00 -2.33 6.11
CA ALA A 76 -12.18 -2.65 4.70
C ALA A 76 -11.31 -1.77 3.80
N GLY A 77 -10.75 -2.35 2.75
CA GLY A 77 -10.06 -1.58 1.71
C GLY A 77 -8.56 -1.38 1.92
N LEU A 78 -7.94 -1.98 2.95
CA LEU A 78 -6.48 -2.01 3.09
C LEU A 78 -5.86 -2.94 2.05
N ARG A 79 -4.85 -2.47 1.34
CA ARG A 79 -3.98 -3.35 0.55
C ARG A 79 -3.06 -4.14 1.47
N TYR A 80 -2.85 -5.41 1.18
CA TYR A 80 -1.91 -6.25 1.93
C TYR A 80 -1.05 -7.11 1.02
N VAL A 81 0.11 -7.51 1.54
CA VAL A 81 1.04 -8.46 0.90
C VAL A 81 1.59 -9.40 1.97
N SER A 82 1.56 -10.70 1.70
CA SER A 82 2.14 -11.74 2.55
C SER A 82 2.75 -12.85 1.69
N GLY A 83 4.07 -12.93 1.62
CA GLY A 83 4.75 -13.88 0.75
C GLY A 83 4.29 -13.75 -0.70
N SER A 84 3.70 -14.82 -1.24
CA SER A 84 3.12 -14.86 -2.59
C SER A 84 1.68 -14.35 -2.67
N VAL A 85 1.05 -14.05 -1.53
CA VAL A 85 -0.36 -13.59 -1.45
C VAL A 85 -0.40 -12.08 -1.39
N ALA A 86 -1.29 -11.48 -2.18
CA ALA A 86 -1.58 -10.06 -2.14
C ALA A 86 -3.06 -9.81 -2.41
N GLY A 87 -3.62 -8.78 -1.79
CA GLY A 87 -5.03 -8.45 -1.96
C GLY A 87 -5.42 -7.15 -1.27
N VAL A 88 -6.72 -7.01 -1.07
CA VAL A 88 -7.36 -5.90 -0.36
C VAL A 88 -8.31 -6.49 0.67
N THR A 89 -8.34 -5.95 1.88
CA THR A 89 -9.21 -6.44 2.95
C THR A 89 -10.69 -6.28 2.57
N GLY A 90 -11.48 -7.31 2.88
CA GLY A 90 -12.92 -7.34 2.65
C GLY A 90 -13.73 -6.46 3.62
N ALA A 91 -15.06 -6.54 3.52
CA ALA A 91 -15.95 -5.67 4.30
C ALA A 91 -15.89 -5.88 5.82
N ALA A 92 -15.55 -7.09 6.28
CA ALA A 92 -15.31 -7.38 7.69
C ALA A 92 -13.79 -7.37 8.04
N GLY A 93 -12.95 -6.75 7.21
CA GLY A 93 -11.52 -6.68 7.41
C GLY A 93 -10.75 -7.96 7.01
N GLU A 94 -11.38 -8.89 6.30
CA GLU A 94 -10.82 -10.19 5.96
C GLU A 94 -9.62 -10.06 5.02
N PHE A 95 -8.60 -10.82 5.27
CA PHE A 95 -7.43 -10.96 4.40
C PHE A 95 -6.88 -12.39 4.44
N GLN A 96 -6.03 -12.72 3.48
CA GLN A 96 -5.32 -14.00 3.44
C GLN A 96 -3.83 -13.78 3.63
N TYR A 97 -3.17 -14.72 4.29
CA TYR A 97 -1.73 -14.66 4.50
C TYR A 97 -1.09 -16.03 4.32
N GLU A 98 0.12 -16.01 3.85
CA GLU A 98 0.97 -17.20 3.80
C GLU A 98 1.46 -17.54 5.21
N LEU A 99 1.22 -18.77 5.66
CA LEU A 99 1.64 -19.24 6.98
C LEU A 99 3.16 -19.10 7.13
N ASP A 100 3.58 -18.68 8.30
CA ASP A 100 4.97 -18.38 8.65
C ASP A 100 5.61 -17.18 7.92
N SER A 101 4.85 -16.49 7.07
CA SER A 101 5.25 -15.23 6.44
C SER A 101 4.77 -14.01 7.23
N SER A 102 5.44 -12.88 7.00
CA SER A 102 4.95 -11.60 7.49
C SER A 102 3.91 -11.00 6.55
N VAL A 103 3.01 -10.22 7.11
CA VAL A 103 2.03 -9.41 6.37
C VAL A 103 2.42 -7.95 6.48
N ARG A 104 2.35 -7.22 5.36
CA ARG A 104 2.42 -5.76 5.29
C ARG A 104 1.09 -5.22 4.86
N PHE A 105 0.64 -4.15 5.51
CA PHE A 105 -0.56 -3.41 5.14
C PHE A 105 -0.23 -2.03 4.61
N PHE A 106 -1.11 -1.54 3.71
CA PHE A 106 -0.90 -0.27 3.02
C PHE A 106 -2.24 0.45 2.77
N ILE A 107 -2.19 1.76 2.78
CA ILE A 107 -3.21 2.61 2.17
C ILE A 107 -2.68 3.03 0.79
N GLY A 108 -3.17 2.39 -0.29
CA GLY A 108 -2.52 2.53 -1.60
C GLY A 108 -1.06 2.06 -1.55
N ASP A 109 -0.11 2.98 -1.71
CA ASP A 109 1.33 2.71 -1.60
C ASP A 109 1.93 3.14 -0.25
N ILE A 110 1.13 3.71 0.66
CA ILE A 110 1.58 4.16 1.97
C ILE A 110 1.64 2.97 2.93
N PRO A 111 2.83 2.57 3.40
CA PRO A 111 2.93 1.47 4.35
C PRO A 111 2.39 1.87 5.72
N LEU A 112 1.70 0.95 6.39
CA LEU A 112 1.25 1.10 7.78
C LEU A 112 2.20 0.33 8.70
N GLY A 113 3.06 1.03 9.40
CA GLY A 113 4.00 0.45 10.35
C GLY A 113 4.94 -0.61 9.74
N GLU A 114 5.34 -1.57 10.55
CA GLU A 114 6.28 -2.63 10.20
C GLU A 114 5.57 -3.92 9.75
N PRO A 115 6.25 -4.79 8.99
CA PRO A 115 5.73 -6.11 8.68
C PRO A 115 5.57 -6.94 9.95
N ALA A 116 4.42 -7.59 10.11
CA ALA A 116 4.15 -8.44 11.26
C ALA A 116 3.78 -9.87 10.83
N ARG A 117 4.05 -10.88 11.67
CA ARG A 117 3.67 -12.26 11.39
C ARG A 117 2.17 -12.38 11.21
N GLY A 118 1.74 -13.03 10.12
CA GLY A 118 0.33 -13.29 9.84
C GLY A 118 -0.34 -14.13 10.92
N LYS A 119 -1.55 -13.73 11.33
CA LYS A 119 -2.38 -14.43 12.31
C LYS A 119 -3.86 -14.11 12.10
N ALA A 120 -4.75 -14.82 12.78
CA ALA A 120 -6.20 -14.73 12.61
C ALA A 120 -6.77 -13.31 12.89
N ILE A 121 -6.27 -12.60 13.88
CA ILE A 121 -6.65 -11.22 14.17
C ILE A 121 -5.39 -10.37 14.19
N MET A 122 -5.32 -9.40 13.29
CA MET A 122 -4.27 -8.39 13.23
C MET A 122 -4.85 -7.01 13.51
N THR A 123 -4.06 -6.17 14.15
CA THR A 123 -4.48 -4.86 14.65
C THR A 123 -3.32 -3.86 14.46
N PRO A 124 -3.53 -2.55 14.63
CA PRO A 124 -2.44 -1.58 14.65
C PRO A 124 -1.33 -1.90 15.66
N LEU A 125 -1.64 -2.61 16.77
CA LEU A 125 -0.62 -3.04 17.74
C LEU A 125 0.44 -3.95 17.12
N ASP A 126 0.02 -4.81 16.20
CA ASP A 126 0.90 -5.81 15.58
C ASP A 126 1.89 -5.19 14.59
N LEU A 127 1.56 -4.00 14.08
CA LEU A 127 2.38 -3.27 13.11
C LEU A 127 3.49 -2.42 13.76
N VAL A 128 3.57 -2.45 15.10
CA VAL A 128 4.58 -1.73 15.87
C VAL A 128 5.27 -2.71 16.80
N PRO A 129 6.60 -2.85 16.76
CA PRO A 129 7.33 -3.71 17.70
C PRO A 129 6.99 -3.35 19.15
N ASP A 130 6.59 -4.36 19.93
CA ASP A 130 6.16 -4.20 21.33
C ASP A 130 5.01 -3.17 21.52
N GLY A 131 4.18 -3.00 20.46
CA GLY A 131 3.09 -2.03 20.44
C GLY A 131 2.00 -2.33 21.46
N THR A 132 1.57 -1.29 22.16
CA THR A 132 0.45 -1.31 23.11
C THR A 132 -0.55 -0.21 22.74
N VAL A 133 -1.72 -0.19 23.36
CA VAL A 133 -2.73 0.86 23.16
C VAL A 133 -2.26 2.25 23.61
N ASP A 134 -1.15 2.33 24.34
CA ASP A 134 -0.54 3.60 24.78
C ASP A 134 0.71 3.97 23.97
N THR A 135 1.11 3.15 23.00
CA THR A 135 2.27 3.41 22.14
C THR A 135 1.91 4.47 21.08
N PRO A 136 2.63 5.60 21.00
CA PRO A 136 2.30 6.69 20.06
C PRO A 136 2.15 6.21 18.60
N ALA A 137 3.05 5.37 18.13
CA ALA A 137 2.99 4.85 16.76
C ALA A 137 1.72 4.02 16.49
N VAL A 138 1.27 3.22 17.45
CA VAL A 138 0.01 2.47 17.37
C VAL A 138 -1.19 3.41 17.28
N ILE A 139 -1.24 4.42 18.17
CA ILE A 139 -2.31 5.42 18.19
C ILE A 139 -2.32 6.18 16.86
N ASN A 140 -1.17 6.56 16.33
CA ASN A 140 -1.06 7.32 15.09
C ASN A 140 -1.46 6.51 13.85
N ILE A 141 -1.20 5.20 13.81
CA ILE A 141 -1.75 4.31 12.78
C ILE A 141 -3.29 4.28 12.86
N ALA A 142 -3.85 4.11 14.05
CA ALA A 142 -5.30 4.12 14.26
C ALA A 142 -5.93 5.48 13.86
N ARG A 143 -5.32 6.60 14.25
CA ARG A 143 -5.76 7.95 13.84
C ARG A 143 -5.85 8.11 12.33
N LEU A 144 -4.82 7.66 11.62
CA LEU A 144 -4.81 7.76 10.16
C LEU A 144 -5.92 6.91 9.55
N LEU A 145 -6.09 5.66 9.98
CA LEU A 145 -7.15 4.77 9.49
C LEU A 145 -8.54 5.35 9.71
N GLN A 146 -8.85 5.77 10.94
CA GLN A 146 -10.15 6.35 11.33
C GLN A 146 -10.44 7.67 10.62
N SER A 147 -9.40 8.48 10.34
CA SER A 147 -9.55 9.74 9.59
C SER A 147 -9.89 9.55 8.12
N LEU A 148 -9.57 8.39 7.56
CA LEU A 148 -9.81 8.03 6.16
C LEU A 148 -11.10 7.23 5.95
N ASP A 149 -11.87 7.01 7.01
CA ASP A 149 -13.15 6.34 6.93
C ASP A 149 -14.14 7.13 6.06
N ALA A 150 -14.68 6.50 5.03
CA ALA A 150 -15.66 7.10 4.12
C ALA A 150 -17.10 7.00 4.61
N VAL A 151 -17.36 6.22 5.67
CA VAL A 151 -18.70 5.97 6.24
C VAL A 151 -18.67 6.18 7.76
N PRO A 152 -18.36 7.39 8.22
CA PRO A 152 -18.22 7.63 9.65
C PRO A 152 -19.55 7.40 10.39
N GLY A 153 -19.45 6.78 11.56
CA GLY A 153 -20.59 6.58 12.46
C GLY A 153 -21.12 5.15 12.53
N ASP A 154 -20.51 4.21 11.82
CA ASP A 154 -20.66 2.78 12.07
C ASP A 154 -19.44 2.22 12.81
N ASP A 155 -19.42 0.91 13.07
CA ASP A 155 -18.35 0.25 13.79
C ASP A 155 -17.17 -0.18 12.90
N ALA A 156 -17.27 0.03 11.57
CA ALA A 156 -16.26 -0.37 10.59
C ALA A 156 -15.50 0.85 10.05
N ILE A 157 -14.27 0.66 9.63
CA ILE A 157 -13.51 1.65 8.87
C ILE A 157 -13.56 1.22 7.40
N THR A 158 -14.15 2.05 6.55
CA THR A 158 -14.27 1.77 5.11
C THR A 158 -13.37 2.70 4.30
N LEU A 159 -12.27 2.15 3.79
CA LEU A 159 -11.39 2.85 2.86
C LEU A 159 -11.94 2.67 1.43
N PRO A 160 -12.35 3.75 0.74
CA PRO A 160 -12.93 3.66 -0.58
C PRO A 160 -11.88 3.26 -1.63
N GLU A 161 -12.38 2.81 -2.79
CA GLU A 161 -11.53 2.31 -3.88
C GLU A 161 -10.47 3.32 -4.34
N GLN A 162 -10.78 4.61 -4.31
CA GLN A 162 -9.84 5.67 -4.68
C GLN A 162 -8.55 5.64 -3.83
N LEU A 163 -8.66 5.27 -2.55
CA LEU A 163 -7.49 5.16 -1.67
C LEU A 163 -6.66 3.90 -1.91
N ARG A 164 -7.25 2.86 -2.53
CA ARG A 164 -6.54 1.60 -2.84
C ARG A 164 -5.52 1.76 -3.97
N THR A 165 -5.73 2.75 -4.84
CA THR A 165 -4.92 3.01 -6.03
C THR A 165 -4.08 4.29 -5.93
N VAL A 166 -3.95 4.86 -4.73
CA VAL A 166 -3.13 6.06 -4.53
C VAL A 166 -1.68 5.74 -4.87
N ALA A 167 -1.24 6.24 -6.02
CA ALA A 167 0.15 6.21 -6.42
C ALA A 167 0.85 7.44 -5.82
N VAL A 168 1.57 7.24 -4.74
CA VAL A 168 2.30 8.30 -4.02
C VAL A 168 3.23 9.08 -4.93
N LEU A 169 3.97 8.39 -5.79
CA LEU A 169 4.95 9.01 -6.70
C LEU A 169 4.31 9.85 -7.82
N ALA A 170 2.99 9.74 -8.03
CA ALA A 170 2.28 10.50 -9.05
C ALA A 170 1.80 11.89 -8.56
N ASN A 171 1.89 12.17 -7.25
CA ASN A 171 1.40 13.41 -6.66
C ASN A 171 2.47 14.00 -5.72
N GLU A 172 3.02 15.16 -6.10
CA GLU A 172 4.09 15.83 -5.34
C GLU A 172 3.65 16.20 -3.90
N ALA A 173 2.38 16.57 -3.70
CA ALA A 173 1.86 16.89 -2.37
C ALA A 173 1.78 15.65 -1.48
N LEU A 174 1.37 14.52 -2.02
CA LEU A 174 1.36 13.22 -1.32
C LEU A 174 2.77 12.75 -1.02
N THR A 175 3.69 12.85 -1.98
CA THR A 175 5.10 12.46 -1.81
C THR A 175 5.74 13.23 -0.67
N ALA A 176 5.58 14.57 -0.64
CA ALA A 176 6.11 15.40 0.42
C ALA A 176 5.51 15.07 1.79
N SER A 177 4.19 14.82 1.87
CA SER A 177 3.54 14.48 3.14
C SER A 177 3.97 13.10 3.66
N ILE A 178 4.23 12.15 2.77
CA ILE A 178 4.65 10.79 3.17
C ILE A 178 6.12 10.74 3.56
N GLU A 179 6.98 11.53 2.92
CA GLU A 179 8.40 11.61 3.28
C GLU A 179 8.59 12.01 4.76
N PHE A 180 7.65 12.77 5.32
CA PHE A 180 7.66 13.19 6.72
C PHE A 180 6.68 12.42 7.61
N LEU A 181 6.03 11.36 7.11
CA LEU A 181 5.09 10.56 7.89
C LEU A 181 5.85 9.60 8.82
N ASP A 182 6.08 10.05 10.04
CA ASP A 182 6.69 9.26 11.10
C ASP A 182 5.64 8.95 12.18
N PHE A 183 5.18 7.71 12.24
CA PHE A 183 4.19 7.28 13.22
C PHE A 183 4.72 7.34 14.68
N ALA A 184 6.03 7.33 14.89
CA ALA A 184 6.62 7.37 16.23
C ALA A 184 6.80 8.80 16.77
N ASP A 185 6.91 9.81 15.90
CA ASP A 185 7.05 11.22 16.28
C ASP A 185 5.73 11.97 16.10
N GLU A 186 5.12 12.38 17.20
CA GLU A 186 3.80 13.06 17.22
C GLU A 186 3.78 14.34 16.38
N THR A 187 4.83 15.14 16.42
CA THR A 187 4.85 16.44 15.74
C THR A 187 4.94 16.28 14.23
N THR A 188 5.85 15.46 13.75
CA THR A 188 6.01 15.15 12.33
C THR A 188 4.79 14.40 11.80
N PHE A 189 4.26 13.44 12.56
CA PHE A 189 3.04 12.72 12.20
C PHE A 189 1.85 13.66 12.00
N VAL A 190 1.51 14.48 12.99
CA VAL A 190 0.33 15.38 12.92
C VAL A 190 0.42 16.29 11.70
N ASN A 191 1.58 16.88 11.45
CA ASN A 191 1.77 17.79 10.31
C ASN A 191 1.60 17.06 8.97
N ALA A 192 2.22 15.88 8.80
CA ALA A 192 2.15 15.09 7.58
C ALA A 192 0.77 14.45 7.38
N ALA A 193 0.23 13.81 8.42
CA ALA A 193 -1.05 13.11 8.36
C ALA A 193 -2.22 14.07 8.12
N SER A 194 -2.22 15.28 8.71
CA SER A 194 -3.27 16.26 8.45
C SER A 194 -3.32 16.67 6.97
N GLN A 195 -2.17 16.82 6.32
CA GLN A 195 -2.11 17.12 4.89
C GLN A 195 -2.56 15.91 4.05
N LEU A 196 -2.12 14.71 4.43
CA LEU A 196 -2.56 13.47 3.78
C LEU A 196 -4.07 13.30 3.84
N VAL A 197 -4.67 13.41 5.01
CA VAL A 197 -6.13 13.31 5.20
C VAL A 197 -6.84 14.31 4.31
N ALA A 198 -6.43 15.58 4.31
CA ALA A 198 -7.06 16.61 3.49
C ALA A 198 -6.99 16.30 1.98
N VAL A 199 -5.86 15.79 1.49
CA VAL A 199 -5.70 15.45 0.06
C VAL A 199 -6.45 14.18 -0.30
N LEU A 200 -6.35 13.13 0.52
CA LEU A 200 -6.93 11.83 0.23
C LEU A 200 -8.46 11.82 0.33
N THR A 201 -9.03 12.68 1.18
CA THR A 201 -10.48 12.76 1.40
C THR A 201 -11.15 13.93 0.67
N ALA A 202 -10.44 14.62 -0.24
CA ALA A 202 -10.98 15.76 -0.98
C ALA A 202 -12.26 15.45 -1.78
N GLY A 203 -12.51 14.17 -2.11
CA GLY A 203 -13.71 13.70 -2.78
C GLY A 203 -14.85 13.24 -1.86
N TYR A 204 -14.68 13.33 -0.55
CA TYR A 204 -15.71 12.92 0.41
C TYR A 204 -16.85 13.95 0.46
N PRO A 205 -18.09 13.52 0.79
CA PRO A 205 -19.22 14.44 0.93
C PRO A 205 -19.18 15.28 2.22
N PHE A 206 -18.15 15.11 3.04
CA PHE A 206 -17.92 15.83 4.30
C PHE A 206 -16.43 16.22 4.39
N THR A 207 -16.11 17.11 5.31
CA THR A 207 -14.71 17.49 5.58
C THR A 207 -14.13 16.51 6.61
N ALA A 208 -13.22 15.67 6.17
CA ALA A 208 -12.45 14.82 7.08
C ALA A 208 -11.28 15.62 7.69
N VAL A 209 -11.01 15.35 8.95
CA VAL A 209 -9.88 15.89 9.70
C VAL A 209 -9.16 14.78 10.42
N LEU A 210 -7.88 14.98 10.75
CA LEU A 210 -7.14 14.00 11.53
C LEU A 210 -7.81 13.81 12.90
N VAL A 211 -8.21 12.57 13.18
CA VAL A 211 -8.81 12.19 14.46
C VAL A 211 -7.83 12.46 15.60
N ASP A 212 -8.31 12.96 16.73
CA ASP A 212 -7.47 13.19 17.88
C ASP A 212 -7.00 11.88 18.53
N ALA A 213 -5.87 11.95 19.26
CA ALA A 213 -5.21 10.77 19.79
C ALA A 213 -6.06 10.00 20.82
N ASP A 214 -6.78 10.71 21.68
CA ASP A 214 -7.58 10.09 22.75
C ASP A 214 -8.81 9.38 22.17
N SER A 215 -9.47 9.99 21.18
CA SER A 215 -10.61 9.40 20.47
C SER A 215 -10.18 8.13 19.71
N ALA A 216 -9.08 8.20 18.98
CA ALA A 216 -8.57 7.05 18.24
C ALA A 216 -8.16 5.89 19.17
N ARG A 217 -7.49 6.23 20.27
CA ARG A 217 -7.12 5.26 21.29
C ARG A 217 -8.34 4.59 21.91
N LEU A 218 -9.37 5.36 22.25
CA LEU A 218 -10.60 4.81 22.84
C LEU A 218 -11.30 3.87 21.86
N HIS A 219 -11.47 4.27 20.61
CA HIS A 219 -12.06 3.42 19.57
C HIS A 219 -11.28 2.10 19.40
N LEU A 220 -9.93 2.17 19.37
CA LEU A 220 -9.08 0.99 19.28
C LEU A 220 -9.30 0.05 20.49
N ILE A 221 -9.35 0.58 21.72
CA ILE A 221 -9.61 -0.21 22.94
C ILE A 221 -10.97 -0.91 22.86
N GLU A 222 -12.02 -0.19 22.47
CA GLU A 222 -13.37 -0.74 22.34
C GLU A 222 -13.43 -1.82 21.26
N SER A 223 -12.73 -1.57 20.14
CA SER A 223 -12.58 -2.54 19.08
C SER A 223 -11.89 -3.83 19.55
N LEU A 224 -10.74 -3.71 20.22
CA LEU A 224 -9.99 -4.84 20.76
C LEU A 224 -10.83 -5.68 21.74
N ALA A 225 -11.63 -5.02 22.59
CA ALA A 225 -12.47 -5.72 23.57
C ALA A 225 -13.53 -6.61 22.90
N ARG A 226 -14.01 -6.27 21.70
CA ARG A 226 -14.96 -7.09 20.94
C ARG A 226 -14.32 -8.38 20.39
N TYR A 227 -13.03 -8.34 20.09
CA TYR A 227 -12.28 -9.45 19.50
C TYR A 227 -11.41 -10.22 20.50
N ASP A 228 -11.41 -9.85 21.78
CA ASP A 228 -10.56 -10.46 22.80
C ASP A 228 -10.87 -11.97 23.02
N ASN A 229 -12.10 -12.38 22.75
CA ASN A 229 -12.52 -13.78 22.83
C ASN A 229 -12.09 -14.64 21.63
N LEU A 230 -11.47 -14.02 20.60
CA LEU A 230 -11.03 -14.69 19.36
C LEU A 230 -9.51 -14.78 19.25
N ARG A 231 -8.78 -14.29 20.24
CA ARG A 231 -7.31 -14.32 20.32
C ARG A 231 -6.76 -15.58 20.93
#